data_bfdb5a6de06b82abee3dc7d8ef0bb442
#
_entry.id   bfdb5a6de06b82abee3dc7d8ef0bb442
#
_cell.length_a   1.000
_cell.length_b   1.000
_cell.length_c   1.000
_cell.angle_alpha   90.00
_cell.angle_beta   90.00
_cell.angle_gamma   90.00
#
_symmetry.space_group_name_H-M   'P 1'
#
loop_
_entity.id
_entity.type
_entity.pdbx_description
1 polymer ?
#
loop_
_entity_poly.entity_id
_entity_poly.type
_entity_poly.pdbx_seq_one_letter_code
_entity_poly.pdbx_strand_id
1 'polypeptide(L)'
;MEKRIGTFYGVSVGPGNPELMTLQAVRRLENCPVIAAPQTPKGGMLALDIAKGAVELSGKTILPLRFAMSLDPAVQKAAHIEAARAVKEYLDAGQDVAMLNLGDVSVYATFGYLQEILEAEGCKTVMLPGVTSFCAAAARLGQSLTGGMEQPLTIAPGRCAAEVLAAPGAKVLMKSGRQLPETLAALADAGLLSWSAMVCNCGLPNEEVWPDLADYDPARSAGYFATILVKEG
;
A
#
# COMPACT_ATOMS: atom_id res chain seq x y z
N MET A 1 25.99 -29.88 8.97
CA MET A 1 24.59 -29.41 8.92
C MET A 1 24.58 -28.09 8.20
N GLU A 2 23.88 -27.96 7.09
CA GLU A 2 23.69 -26.67 6.42
C GLU A 2 22.97 -25.72 7.38
N LYS A 3 23.48 -24.51 7.49
CA LYS A 3 22.87 -23.46 8.33
C LYS A 3 21.53 -23.07 7.70
N ARG A 4 20.43 -23.23 8.44
CA ARG A 4 19.11 -22.75 7.97
C ARG A 4 19.18 -21.24 7.73
N ILE A 5 18.79 -20.81 6.54
CA ILE A 5 18.54 -19.40 6.23
C ILE A 5 17.05 -19.16 6.39
N GLY A 6 16.66 -18.06 7.01
CA GLY A 6 15.26 -17.66 7.15
C GLY A 6 14.62 -17.26 5.83
N THR A 7 13.29 -17.12 5.83
CA THR A 7 12.52 -16.65 4.67
C THR A 7 11.99 -15.24 4.93
N PHE A 8 12.08 -14.37 3.93
CA PHE A 8 11.52 -13.02 3.96
C PHE A 8 10.12 -13.01 3.38
N TYR A 9 9.13 -12.64 4.20
CA TYR A 9 7.73 -12.60 3.81
C TYR A 9 7.26 -11.14 3.68
N GLY A 10 6.71 -10.79 2.52
CA GLY A 10 5.90 -9.57 2.37
C GLY A 10 4.47 -9.88 2.78
N VAL A 11 4.01 -9.27 3.86
CA VAL A 11 2.69 -9.55 4.44
C VAL A 11 1.77 -8.36 4.25
N SER A 12 0.70 -8.54 3.51
CA SER A 12 -0.33 -7.52 3.30
C SER A 12 -1.21 -7.41 4.55
N VAL A 13 -1.38 -6.20 5.08
CA VAL A 13 -2.25 -5.94 6.24
C VAL A 13 -3.61 -5.32 5.87
N GLY A 14 -3.91 -5.21 4.58
CA GLY A 14 -5.11 -4.51 4.12
C GLY A 14 -4.98 -2.99 4.22
N PRO A 15 -6.04 -2.24 3.83
CA PRO A 15 -5.96 -0.78 3.68
C PRO A 15 -6.11 0.02 4.98
N GLY A 16 -6.62 -0.59 6.08
CA GLY A 16 -6.87 0.15 7.32
C GLY A 16 -7.60 -0.65 8.39
N ASN A 17 -8.74 -1.28 8.05
CA ASN A 17 -9.47 -2.13 8.99
C ASN A 17 -8.75 -3.47 9.18
N PRO A 18 -8.38 -3.86 10.44
CA PRO A 18 -7.77 -5.16 10.73
C PRO A 18 -8.58 -6.38 10.25
N GLU A 19 -9.91 -6.28 10.17
CA GLU A 19 -10.78 -7.35 9.67
C GLU A 19 -10.58 -7.65 8.17
N LEU A 20 -9.91 -6.74 7.44
CA LEU A 20 -9.53 -6.95 6.03
C LEU A 20 -8.19 -7.66 5.85
N MET A 21 -7.56 -8.11 6.93
CA MET A 21 -6.41 -8.99 6.84
C MET A 21 -6.84 -10.39 6.43
N THR A 22 -6.06 -11.02 5.54
CA THR A 22 -6.32 -12.42 5.18
C THR A 22 -5.93 -13.37 6.30
N LEU A 23 -6.63 -14.50 6.43
CA LEU A 23 -6.24 -15.55 7.38
C LEU A 23 -4.80 -16.03 7.17
N GLN A 24 -4.30 -15.99 5.92
CA GLN A 24 -2.94 -16.36 5.60
C GLN A 24 -1.94 -15.35 6.19
N ALA A 25 -2.24 -14.04 6.11
CA ALA A 25 -1.43 -13.00 6.72
C ALA A 25 -1.40 -13.14 8.24
N VAL A 26 -2.57 -13.31 8.88
CA VAL A 26 -2.70 -13.51 10.34
C VAL A 26 -1.84 -14.68 10.79
N ARG A 27 -2.03 -15.87 10.21
CA ARG A 27 -1.27 -17.08 10.55
C ARG A 27 0.25 -16.92 10.34
N ARG A 28 0.66 -16.16 9.32
CA ARG A 28 2.07 -15.89 9.10
C ARG A 28 2.64 -15.02 10.21
N LEU A 29 1.94 -13.97 10.61
CA LEU A 29 2.37 -13.10 11.69
C LEU A 29 2.42 -13.81 13.04
N GLU A 30 1.46 -14.69 13.32
CA GLU A 30 1.48 -15.54 14.53
C GLU A 30 2.74 -16.41 14.63
N ASN A 31 3.20 -16.95 13.49
CA ASN A 31 4.32 -17.91 13.45
C ASN A 31 5.69 -17.28 13.15
N CYS A 32 5.75 -16.01 12.78
CA CYS A 32 7.00 -15.34 12.43
C CYS A 32 7.60 -14.65 13.66
N PRO A 33 8.89 -14.89 14.00
CA PRO A 33 9.51 -14.32 15.20
C PRO A 33 9.85 -12.83 15.04
N VAL A 34 10.10 -12.37 13.79
CA VAL A 34 10.51 -10.99 13.52
C VAL A 34 9.50 -10.31 12.60
N ILE A 35 8.97 -9.19 13.06
CA ILE A 35 8.02 -8.38 12.33
C ILE A 35 8.70 -7.07 11.91
N ALA A 36 8.98 -6.91 10.63
CA ALA A 36 9.52 -5.70 10.06
C ALA A 36 8.39 -4.74 9.66
N ALA A 37 8.45 -3.50 10.09
CA ALA A 37 7.40 -2.52 9.81
C ALA A 37 7.97 -1.20 9.28
N PRO A 38 7.43 -0.64 8.18
CA PRO A 38 7.76 0.69 7.72
C PRO A 38 7.49 1.73 8.82
N GLN A 39 8.50 2.55 9.13
CA GLN A 39 8.43 3.59 10.14
C GLN A 39 8.52 4.97 9.52
N THR A 40 7.58 5.85 9.87
CA THR A 40 7.64 7.26 9.50
C THR A 40 8.76 8.00 10.25
N PRO A 41 9.23 9.17 9.77
CA PRO A 41 10.23 9.97 10.50
C PRO A 41 9.81 10.36 11.94
N LYS A 42 8.50 10.44 12.18
CA LYS A 42 7.91 10.73 13.51
C LYS A 42 7.72 9.48 14.37
N GLY A 43 8.17 8.31 13.91
CA GLY A 43 8.12 7.06 14.68
C GLY A 43 6.85 6.23 14.48
N GLY A 44 5.82 6.72 13.79
CA GLY A 44 4.58 5.97 13.55
C GLY A 44 4.80 4.76 12.62
N MET A 45 4.11 3.65 12.90
CA MET A 45 4.15 2.40 12.13
C MET A 45 2.73 1.92 11.84
N LEU A 46 2.01 2.61 10.95
CA LEU A 46 0.59 2.35 10.66
C LEU A 46 0.29 0.88 10.33
N ALA A 47 1.12 0.23 9.50
CA ALA A 47 0.92 -1.18 9.17
C ALA A 47 1.04 -2.10 10.39
N LEU A 48 1.89 -1.74 11.37
CA LEU A 48 2.01 -2.46 12.65
C LEU A 48 0.77 -2.23 13.53
N ASP A 49 0.24 -1.01 13.54
CA ASP A 49 -0.95 -0.69 14.33
C ASP A 49 -2.18 -1.45 13.80
N ILE A 50 -2.32 -1.56 12.48
CA ILE A 50 -3.35 -2.40 11.84
C ILE A 50 -3.16 -3.87 12.21
N ALA A 51 -1.94 -4.41 12.08
CA ALA A 51 -1.66 -5.81 12.40
C ALA A 51 -1.97 -6.16 13.86
N LYS A 52 -1.68 -5.27 14.81
CA LYS A 52 -2.02 -5.43 16.24
C LYS A 52 -3.52 -5.53 16.50
N GLY A 53 -4.34 -4.98 15.61
CA GLY A 53 -5.80 -5.13 15.71
C GLY A 53 -6.32 -6.54 15.37
N ALA A 54 -5.50 -7.36 14.72
CA ALA A 54 -5.88 -8.72 14.29
C ALA A 54 -5.03 -9.83 14.91
N VAL A 55 -3.80 -9.52 15.39
CA VAL A 55 -2.82 -10.50 15.84
C VAL A 55 -2.11 -10.02 17.10
N GLU A 56 -2.00 -10.90 18.10
CA GLU A 56 -1.14 -10.65 19.26
C GLU A 56 0.35 -10.74 18.85
N LEU A 57 1.06 -9.62 19.01
CA LEU A 57 2.47 -9.50 18.64
C LEU A 57 3.43 -9.39 19.82
N SER A 58 2.94 -9.59 21.06
CA SER A 58 3.79 -9.63 22.26
C SER A 58 4.84 -10.74 22.14
N GLY A 59 6.04 -10.45 22.62
CA GLY A 59 7.16 -11.39 22.55
C GLY A 59 7.85 -11.53 21.19
N LYS A 60 7.37 -10.83 20.15
CA LYS A 60 8.03 -10.78 18.84
C LYS A 60 9.03 -9.62 18.74
N THR A 61 10.06 -9.81 17.96
CA THR A 61 10.99 -8.73 17.64
C THR A 61 10.36 -7.81 16.61
N ILE A 62 10.20 -6.53 16.95
CA ILE A 62 9.74 -5.51 16.01
C ILE A 62 10.97 -4.82 15.41
N LEU A 63 11.12 -4.94 14.08
CA LEU A 63 12.19 -4.31 13.31
C LEU A 63 11.65 -3.09 12.56
N PRO A 64 11.92 -1.85 13.03
CA PRO A 64 11.51 -0.65 12.30
C PRO A 64 12.35 -0.49 11.03
N LEU A 65 11.70 -0.33 9.88
CA LEU A 65 12.35 -0.04 8.60
C LEU A 65 12.09 1.42 8.21
N ARG A 66 13.16 2.18 7.98
CA ARG A 66 13.07 3.58 7.55
C ARG A 66 13.34 3.69 6.07
N PHE A 67 12.43 4.35 5.37
CA PHE A 67 12.53 4.60 3.94
C PHE A 67 12.63 6.10 3.68
N ALA A 68 13.56 6.49 2.82
CA ALA A 68 13.75 7.89 2.46
C ALA A 68 12.55 8.40 1.64
N MET A 69 11.93 9.49 2.09
CA MET A 69 10.87 10.21 1.36
C MET A 69 11.48 11.23 0.37
N SER A 70 12.60 10.87 -0.26
CA SER A 70 13.32 11.69 -1.23
C SER A 70 12.82 11.44 -2.65
N LEU A 71 12.92 12.44 -3.53
CA LEU A 71 12.74 12.28 -4.98
C LEU A 71 14.04 11.83 -5.66
N ASP A 72 15.18 11.89 -4.96
CA ASP A 72 16.47 11.42 -5.47
C ASP A 72 16.54 9.88 -5.44
N PRO A 73 16.64 9.22 -6.62
CA PRO A 73 16.71 7.77 -6.73
C PRO A 73 17.92 7.16 -6.00
N ALA A 74 19.03 7.87 -5.92
CA ALA A 74 20.23 7.38 -5.23
C ALA A 74 20.00 7.31 -3.71
N VAL A 75 19.36 8.33 -3.13
CA VAL A 75 18.97 8.37 -1.72
C VAL A 75 17.96 7.28 -1.39
N GLN A 76 16.95 7.06 -2.26
CA GLN A 76 15.98 5.99 -2.09
C GLN A 76 16.68 4.60 -2.13
N LYS A 77 17.53 4.37 -3.13
CA LYS A 77 18.26 3.10 -3.27
C LYS A 77 19.15 2.80 -2.06
N ALA A 78 19.86 3.81 -1.54
CA ALA A 78 20.68 3.65 -0.35
C ALA A 78 19.84 3.22 0.87
N ALA A 79 18.68 3.83 1.08
CA ALA A 79 17.76 3.47 2.16
C ALA A 79 17.18 2.04 1.99
N HIS A 80 16.90 1.60 0.75
CA HIS A 80 16.44 0.24 0.48
C HIS A 80 17.55 -0.78 0.79
N ILE A 81 18.81 -0.50 0.44
CA ILE A 81 19.95 -1.38 0.76
C ILE A 81 20.15 -1.48 2.27
N GLU A 82 20.07 -0.37 3.00
CA GLU A 82 20.19 -0.38 4.45
C GLU A 82 19.07 -1.21 5.10
N ALA A 83 17.83 -1.02 4.67
CA ALA A 83 16.69 -1.78 5.15
C ALA A 83 16.82 -3.29 4.84
N ALA A 84 17.26 -3.64 3.63
CA ALA A 84 17.49 -5.04 3.24
C ALA A 84 18.60 -5.68 4.08
N ARG A 85 19.68 -4.95 4.37
CA ARG A 85 20.77 -5.41 5.25
C ARG A 85 20.25 -5.73 6.65
N ALA A 86 19.44 -4.83 7.24
CA ALA A 86 18.86 -5.06 8.57
C ALA A 86 17.94 -6.30 8.61
N VAL A 87 17.19 -6.56 7.54
CA VAL A 87 16.40 -7.78 7.39
C VAL A 87 17.30 -9.01 7.28
N LYS A 88 18.35 -8.91 6.46
CA LYS A 88 19.27 -10.04 6.18
C LYS A 88 19.97 -10.57 7.42
N GLU A 89 20.30 -9.73 8.38
CA GLU A 89 20.92 -10.15 9.66
C GLU A 89 20.06 -11.21 10.36
N TYR A 90 18.75 -11.07 10.36
CA TYR A 90 17.83 -12.05 10.94
C TYR A 90 17.72 -13.31 10.07
N LEU A 91 17.64 -13.14 8.74
CA LEU A 91 17.58 -14.28 7.81
C LEU A 91 18.82 -15.15 7.94
N ASP A 92 20.00 -14.55 8.01
CA ASP A 92 21.29 -15.25 8.20
C ASP A 92 21.40 -15.93 9.56
N ALA A 93 20.68 -15.42 10.58
CA ALA A 93 20.52 -16.08 11.87
C ALA A 93 19.50 -17.24 11.85
N GLY A 94 18.90 -17.56 10.70
CA GLY A 94 17.92 -18.62 10.53
C GLY A 94 16.49 -18.23 10.95
N GLN A 95 16.24 -16.94 11.17
CA GLN A 95 14.93 -16.42 11.57
C GLN A 95 14.13 -15.93 10.35
N ASP A 96 12.85 -16.31 10.31
CA ASP A 96 11.94 -15.76 9.33
C ASP A 96 11.59 -14.32 9.69
N VAL A 97 11.45 -13.44 8.68
CA VAL A 97 11.07 -12.04 8.83
C VAL A 97 9.80 -11.75 8.04
N ALA A 98 8.78 -11.22 8.68
CA ALA A 98 7.55 -10.76 8.04
C ALA A 98 7.53 -9.23 7.95
N MET A 99 7.66 -8.68 6.74
CA MET A 99 7.53 -7.25 6.49
C MET A 99 6.07 -6.89 6.22
N LEU A 100 5.53 -5.98 7.02
CA LEU A 100 4.16 -5.49 6.88
C LEU A 100 4.04 -4.48 5.74
N ASN A 101 2.98 -4.63 4.94
CA ASN A 101 2.68 -3.75 3.82
C ASN A 101 1.22 -3.30 3.87
N LEU A 102 0.98 -2.00 3.82
CA LEU A 102 -0.36 -1.41 3.77
C LEU A 102 -1.03 -1.76 2.43
N GLY A 103 -2.28 -2.19 2.45
CA GLY A 103 -3.00 -2.68 1.28
C GLY A 103 -2.51 -4.06 0.85
N ASP A 104 -2.16 -4.21 -0.42
CA ASP A 104 -1.58 -5.42 -1.00
C ASP A 104 -0.10 -5.23 -1.34
N VAL A 105 0.70 -6.25 -1.05
CA VAL A 105 2.16 -6.25 -1.19
C VAL A 105 2.64 -6.15 -2.63
N SER A 106 1.81 -6.50 -3.61
CA SER A 106 2.15 -6.44 -5.04
C SER A 106 1.84 -5.09 -5.70
N VAL A 107 1.08 -4.20 -5.01
CA VAL A 107 0.60 -2.94 -5.59
C VAL A 107 1.31 -1.74 -4.96
N TYR A 108 2.28 -1.18 -5.67
CA TYR A 108 3.07 0.01 -5.26
C TYR A 108 3.66 -0.09 -3.84
N ALA A 109 4.03 -1.30 -3.41
CA ALA A 109 4.61 -1.57 -2.10
C ALA A 109 6.13 -1.48 -2.12
N THR A 110 6.71 -1.06 -0.98
CA THR A 110 8.18 -0.96 -0.84
C THR A 110 8.85 -2.33 -0.73
N PHE A 111 8.10 -3.39 -0.41
CA PHE A 111 8.60 -4.75 -0.30
C PHE A 111 9.36 -5.21 -1.55
N GLY A 112 8.86 -4.91 -2.75
CA GLY A 112 9.48 -5.34 -4.01
C GLY A 112 10.94 -4.91 -4.15
N TYR A 113 11.29 -3.70 -3.69
CA TYR A 113 12.69 -3.23 -3.72
C TYR A 113 13.62 -4.05 -2.81
N LEU A 114 13.13 -4.44 -1.61
CA LEU A 114 13.90 -5.27 -0.69
C LEU A 114 13.96 -6.71 -1.19
N GLN A 115 12.88 -7.19 -1.78
CA GLN A 115 12.80 -8.51 -2.40
C GLN A 115 13.90 -8.69 -3.46
N GLU A 116 14.00 -7.77 -4.42
CA GLU A 116 15.00 -7.80 -5.48
C GLU A 116 16.44 -7.85 -4.91
N ILE A 117 16.72 -7.03 -3.88
CA ILE A 117 18.04 -7.00 -3.24
C ILE A 117 18.35 -8.33 -2.54
N LEU A 118 17.41 -8.85 -1.75
CA LEU A 118 17.60 -10.06 -0.96
C LEU A 118 17.65 -11.32 -1.84
N GLU A 119 16.86 -11.39 -2.91
CA GLU A 119 16.91 -12.50 -3.89
C GLU A 119 18.24 -12.53 -4.64
N ALA A 120 18.80 -11.37 -5.00
CA ALA A 120 20.12 -11.27 -5.60
C ALA A 120 21.23 -11.79 -4.66
N GLU A 121 21.00 -11.78 -3.34
CA GLU A 121 21.88 -12.34 -2.32
C GLU A 121 21.53 -13.79 -1.92
N GLY A 122 20.63 -14.45 -2.67
CA GLY A 122 20.24 -15.84 -2.48
C GLY A 122 19.22 -16.11 -1.37
N CYS A 123 18.58 -15.07 -0.82
CA CYS A 123 17.54 -15.23 0.18
C CYS A 123 16.22 -15.69 -0.47
N LYS A 124 15.46 -16.52 0.25
CA LYS A 124 14.11 -16.91 -0.16
C LYS A 124 13.10 -15.81 0.23
N THR A 125 12.24 -15.41 -0.70
CA THR A 125 11.17 -14.44 -0.47
C THR A 125 9.81 -15.02 -0.82
N VAL A 126 8.75 -14.49 -0.18
CA VAL A 126 7.35 -14.90 -0.42
C VAL A 126 6.45 -13.69 -0.24
N MET A 127 5.55 -13.43 -1.21
CA MET A 127 4.48 -12.45 -1.08
C MET A 127 3.19 -13.11 -0.57
N LEU A 128 2.53 -12.49 0.41
CA LEU A 128 1.22 -12.88 0.89
C LEU A 128 0.21 -11.80 0.51
N PRO A 129 -0.77 -12.11 -0.35
CA PRO A 129 -1.70 -11.12 -0.89
C PRO A 129 -2.65 -10.58 0.17
N GLY A 130 -3.25 -9.44 -0.11
CA GLY A 130 -4.21 -8.79 0.77
C GLY A 130 -5.29 -8.01 0.02
N VAL A 131 -6.14 -7.32 0.77
CA VAL A 131 -7.14 -6.42 0.21
C VAL A 131 -6.48 -5.12 -0.18
N THR A 132 -6.58 -4.74 -1.46
CA THR A 132 -6.08 -3.47 -1.96
C THR A 132 -6.93 -2.29 -1.51
N SER A 133 -6.35 -1.09 -1.40
CA SER A 133 -7.09 0.11 -0.99
C SER A 133 -8.23 0.45 -1.96
N PHE A 134 -8.07 0.21 -3.25
CA PHE A 134 -9.09 0.52 -4.24
C PHE A 134 -10.28 -0.46 -4.20
N CYS A 135 -10.05 -1.74 -3.89
CA CYS A 135 -11.15 -2.69 -3.67
C CYS A 135 -11.95 -2.32 -2.41
N ALA A 136 -11.25 -1.94 -1.34
CA ALA A 136 -11.92 -1.48 -0.13
C ALA A 136 -12.67 -0.15 -0.33
N ALA A 137 -12.09 0.80 -1.07
CA ALA A 137 -12.74 2.06 -1.43
C ALA A 137 -14.00 1.82 -2.28
N ALA A 138 -13.95 0.91 -3.26
CA ALA A 138 -15.10 0.56 -4.08
C ALA A 138 -16.24 -0.04 -3.22
N ALA A 139 -15.91 -0.97 -2.32
CA ALA A 139 -16.87 -1.55 -1.38
C ALA A 139 -17.45 -0.48 -0.44
N ARG A 140 -16.63 0.45 0.05
CA ARG A 140 -17.05 1.55 0.92
C ARG A 140 -18.00 2.51 0.23
N LEU A 141 -17.82 2.73 -1.07
CA LEU A 141 -18.69 3.54 -1.91
C LEU A 141 -19.92 2.77 -2.43
N GLY A 142 -20.01 1.44 -2.21
CA GLY A 142 -21.06 0.60 -2.78
C GLY A 142 -21.01 0.55 -4.31
N GLN A 143 -19.81 0.63 -4.91
CA GLN A 143 -19.63 0.73 -6.35
C GLN A 143 -18.77 -0.41 -6.89
N SER A 144 -19.12 -0.91 -8.09
CA SER A 144 -18.20 -1.77 -8.86
C SER A 144 -17.05 -0.93 -9.43
N LEU A 145 -15.85 -1.52 -9.49
CA LEU A 145 -14.68 -0.90 -10.16
C LEU A 145 -14.84 -0.87 -11.67
N THR A 146 -15.60 -1.82 -12.22
CA THR A 146 -15.86 -1.93 -13.67
C THR A 146 -17.36 -1.88 -13.93
N GLY A 147 -17.79 -1.21 -15.02
CA GLY A 147 -19.20 -1.14 -15.40
C GLY A 147 -19.72 -2.43 -16.03
N GLY A 148 -18.82 -3.34 -16.44
CA GLY A 148 -19.13 -4.61 -17.07
C GLY A 148 -17.89 -5.46 -17.29
N MET A 149 -18.07 -6.68 -17.80
CA MET A 149 -16.97 -7.64 -17.99
C MET A 149 -16.01 -7.27 -19.14
N GLU A 150 -16.43 -6.44 -20.05
CA GLU A 150 -15.62 -6.02 -21.22
C GLU A 150 -14.92 -4.67 -20.98
N GLN A 151 -15.22 -4.00 -19.86
CA GLN A 151 -14.65 -2.69 -19.57
C GLN A 151 -13.25 -2.84 -18.94
N PRO A 152 -12.20 -2.25 -19.53
CA PRO A 152 -10.87 -2.29 -18.95
C PRO A 152 -10.80 -1.46 -17.65
N LEU A 153 -9.87 -1.84 -16.76
CA LEU A 153 -9.56 -1.12 -15.53
C LEU A 153 -8.09 -0.73 -15.54
N THR A 154 -7.83 0.58 -15.51
CA THR A 154 -6.47 1.13 -15.41
C THR A 154 -6.18 1.54 -13.96
N ILE A 155 -5.06 1.07 -13.40
CA ILE A 155 -4.61 1.44 -12.05
C ILE A 155 -3.32 2.25 -12.20
N ALA A 156 -3.31 3.48 -11.68
CA ALA A 156 -2.17 4.39 -11.80
C ALA A 156 -1.96 5.22 -10.52
N PRO A 157 -0.75 5.73 -10.26
CA PRO A 157 -0.56 6.79 -9.28
C PRO A 157 -1.27 8.07 -9.73
N GLY A 158 -1.79 8.88 -8.79
CA GLY A 158 -2.49 10.13 -9.11
C GLY A 158 -1.66 11.12 -9.95
N ARG A 159 -0.34 11.12 -9.79
CA ARG A 159 0.58 11.93 -10.62
C ARG A 159 0.52 11.60 -12.13
N CYS A 160 0.04 10.41 -12.50
CA CYS A 160 -0.14 9.97 -13.88
C CYS A 160 -1.57 10.21 -14.40
N ALA A 161 -2.42 10.96 -13.68
CA ALA A 161 -3.82 11.16 -14.03
C ALA A 161 -3.96 11.67 -15.49
N ALA A 162 -3.26 12.74 -15.86
CA ALA A 162 -3.34 13.32 -17.20
C ALA A 162 -3.00 12.32 -18.32
N GLU A 163 -2.12 11.35 -18.05
CA GLU A 163 -1.69 10.34 -19.02
C GLU A 163 -2.74 9.23 -19.21
N VAL A 164 -3.44 8.85 -18.12
CA VAL A 164 -4.31 7.67 -18.13
C VAL A 164 -5.79 7.99 -18.33
N LEU A 165 -6.22 9.25 -18.10
CA LEU A 165 -7.64 9.63 -18.21
C LEU A 165 -8.19 9.50 -19.63
N ALA A 166 -7.36 9.65 -20.67
CA ALA A 166 -7.76 9.48 -22.06
C ALA A 166 -7.93 8.00 -22.47
N ALA A 167 -7.44 7.05 -21.68
CA ALA A 167 -7.61 5.62 -21.98
C ALA A 167 -9.08 5.19 -21.77
N PRO A 168 -9.60 4.20 -22.51
CA PRO A 168 -10.93 3.68 -22.29
C PRO A 168 -11.05 2.95 -20.94
N GLY A 169 -12.27 2.83 -20.40
CA GLY A 169 -12.60 2.08 -19.21
C GLY A 169 -12.44 2.85 -17.90
N ALA A 170 -12.67 2.17 -16.81
CA ALA A 170 -12.57 2.72 -15.46
C ALA A 170 -11.11 2.96 -15.04
N LYS A 171 -10.88 3.93 -14.17
CA LYS A 171 -9.55 4.23 -13.63
C LYS A 171 -9.55 4.23 -12.11
N VAL A 172 -8.45 3.77 -11.55
CA VAL A 172 -8.10 3.90 -10.13
C VAL A 172 -6.86 4.78 -10.04
N LEU A 173 -6.99 5.93 -9.39
CA LEU A 173 -5.85 6.82 -9.13
C LEU A 173 -5.46 6.70 -7.65
N MET A 174 -4.30 6.08 -7.41
CA MET A 174 -3.78 5.81 -6.08
C MET A 174 -2.76 6.87 -5.64
N LYS A 175 -2.57 7.00 -4.32
CA LYS A 175 -1.56 7.92 -3.73
C LYS A 175 -1.75 9.36 -4.20
N SER A 176 -3.00 9.76 -4.44
CA SER A 176 -3.35 11.07 -5.00
C SER A 176 -3.19 12.22 -4.01
N GLY A 177 -3.12 11.97 -2.69
CA GLY A 177 -3.25 13.00 -1.68
C GLY A 177 -2.24 14.15 -1.75
N ARG A 178 -1.00 13.92 -2.17
CA ARG A 178 0.00 15.00 -2.36
C ARG A 178 -0.18 15.79 -3.65
N GLN A 179 -0.72 15.15 -4.68
CA GLN A 179 -0.99 15.72 -5.99
C GLN A 179 -2.49 15.89 -6.23
N LEU A 180 -3.29 16.00 -5.15
CA LEU A 180 -4.73 16.09 -5.29
C LEU A 180 -5.18 17.30 -6.12
N PRO A 181 -4.61 18.51 -5.94
CA PRO A 181 -4.98 19.66 -6.77
C PRO A 181 -4.75 19.41 -8.28
N GLU A 182 -3.59 18.85 -8.64
CA GLU A 182 -3.25 18.53 -10.03
C GLU A 182 -4.13 17.40 -10.58
N THR A 183 -4.44 16.40 -9.75
CA THR A 183 -5.34 15.30 -10.12
C THR A 183 -6.77 15.80 -10.36
N LEU A 184 -7.29 16.68 -9.49
CA LEU A 184 -8.61 17.28 -9.64
C LEU A 184 -8.68 18.19 -10.89
N ALA A 185 -7.62 18.96 -11.16
CA ALA A 185 -7.54 19.77 -12.38
C ALA A 185 -7.61 18.88 -13.63
N ALA A 186 -6.85 17.78 -13.67
CA ALA A 186 -6.89 16.84 -14.80
C ALA A 186 -8.28 16.19 -14.98
N LEU A 187 -8.98 15.86 -13.88
CA LEU A 187 -10.35 15.33 -13.91
C LEU A 187 -11.33 16.38 -14.40
N ALA A 188 -11.18 17.64 -13.99
CA ALA A 188 -12.02 18.76 -14.44
C ALA A 188 -11.84 19.02 -15.94
N ASP A 189 -10.60 19.08 -16.41
CA ASP A 189 -10.26 19.28 -17.83
C ASP A 189 -10.82 18.14 -18.72
N ALA A 190 -10.86 16.92 -18.18
CA ALA A 190 -11.46 15.77 -18.83
C ALA A 190 -13.00 15.68 -18.69
N GLY A 191 -13.65 16.56 -17.91
CA GLY A 191 -15.09 16.52 -17.65
C GLY A 191 -15.53 15.33 -16.77
N LEU A 192 -14.61 14.78 -15.96
CA LEU A 192 -14.81 13.54 -15.21
C LEU A 192 -15.02 13.72 -13.70
N LEU A 193 -15.13 14.95 -13.18
CA LEU A 193 -15.31 15.16 -11.72
C LEU A 193 -16.57 14.46 -11.19
N SER A 194 -17.73 14.65 -11.84
CA SER A 194 -18.99 14.00 -11.45
C SER A 194 -19.03 12.49 -11.70
N TRP A 195 -18.04 11.97 -12.44
CA TRP A 195 -17.85 10.53 -12.66
C TRP A 195 -16.80 9.93 -11.75
N SER A 196 -16.31 10.74 -10.81
CA SER A 196 -15.22 10.37 -9.90
C SER A 196 -15.68 10.39 -8.46
N ALA A 197 -15.24 9.39 -7.72
CA ALA A 197 -15.43 9.28 -6.27
C ALA A 197 -14.08 9.12 -5.58
N MET A 198 -13.97 9.54 -4.32
CA MET A 198 -12.74 9.43 -3.54
C MET A 198 -13.00 8.87 -2.15
N VAL A 199 -12.10 8.01 -1.69
CA VAL A 199 -12.01 7.61 -0.29
C VAL A 199 -10.61 7.94 0.21
N CYS A 200 -10.54 8.70 1.29
CA CYS A 200 -9.30 9.00 2.00
C CYS A 200 -9.23 8.14 3.26
N ASN A 201 -8.03 7.63 3.58
CA ASN A 201 -7.78 6.86 4.80
C ASN A 201 -8.77 5.68 4.99
N CYS A 202 -9.09 4.97 3.93
CA CYS A 202 -10.09 3.90 3.92
C CYS A 202 -9.85 2.87 5.04
N GLY A 203 -10.86 2.67 5.88
CA GLY A 203 -10.82 1.75 7.02
C GLY A 203 -10.06 2.26 8.26
N LEU A 204 -9.58 3.51 8.26
CA LEU A 204 -8.95 4.16 9.40
C LEU A 204 -9.95 5.06 10.15
N PRO A 205 -9.71 5.42 11.43
CA PRO A 205 -10.61 6.27 12.21
C PRO A 205 -10.92 7.65 11.60
N ASN A 206 -10.03 8.14 10.75
CA ASN A 206 -10.16 9.41 10.03
C ASN A 206 -10.52 9.20 8.55
N GLU A 207 -11.29 8.17 8.26
CA GLU A 207 -11.82 7.93 6.92
C GLU A 207 -12.73 9.08 6.45
N GLU A 208 -12.53 9.53 5.21
CA GLU A 208 -13.41 10.47 4.53
C GLU A 208 -13.88 9.86 3.20
N VAL A 209 -15.16 10.03 2.88
CA VAL A 209 -15.79 9.48 1.68
C VAL A 209 -16.44 10.59 0.87
N TRP A 210 -16.10 10.68 -0.39
CA TRP A 210 -16.60 11.64 -1.36
C TRP A 210 -17.20 10.88 -2.55
N PRO A 211 -18.53 10.64 -2.56
CA PRO A 211 -19.19 9.88 -3.63
C PRO A 211 -19.20 10.58 -4.98
N ASP A 212 -19.12 11.91 -4.98
CA ASP A 212 -19.00 12.78 -6.15
C ASP A 212 -17.89 13.81 -5.89
N LEU A 213 -16.87 13.83 -6.75
CA LEU A 213 -15.78 14.80 -6.61
C LEU A 213 -16.13 16.21 -7.11
N ALA A 214 -17.26 16.40 -7.79
CA ALA A 214 -17.76 17.74 -8.09
C ALA A 214 -18.14 18.52 -6.82
N ASP A 215 -18.48 17.81 -5.74
CA ASP A 215 -18.82 18.40 -4.43
C ASP A 215 -17.59 18.61 -3.53
N TYR A 216 -16.39 18.17 -3.95
CA TYR A 216 -15.18 18.32 -3.15
C TYR A 216 -14.65 19.75 -3.19
N ASP A 217 -14.41 20.33 -2.03
CA ASP A 217 -13.76 21.64 -1.90
C ASP A 217 -12.24 21.50 -2.11
N PRO A 218 -11.65 22.03 -3.21
CA PRO A 218 -10.23 21.96 -3.48
C PRO A 218 -9.33 22.63 -2.43
N ALA A 219 -9.88 23.51 -1.61
CA ALA A 219 -9.15 24.16 -0.51
C ALA A 219 -8.89 23.20 0.66
N ARG A 220 -9.59 22.07 0.72
CA ARG A 220 -9.36 21.02 1.73
C ARG A 220 -8.11 20.22 1.38
N SER A 221 -7.36 19.85 2.41
CA SER A 221 -6.24 18.91 2.26
C SER A 221 -6.77 17.49 2.43
N ALA A 222 -6.69 16.67 1.39
CA ALA A 222 -6.86 15.22 1.53
C ALA A 222 -5.62 14.62 2.18
N GLY A 223 -5.81 13.58 2.99
CA GLY A 223 -4.72 12.80 3.56
C GLY A 223 -3.88 12.10 2.48
N TYR A 224 -2.69 11.66 2.85
CA TYR A 224 -1.76 10.95 1.93
C TYR A 224 -2.40 9.74 1.23
N PHE A 225 -3.29 9.03 1.92
CA PHE A 225 -3.92 7.80 1.45
C PHE A 225 -5.25 8.07 0.72
N ALA A 226 -5.26 8.97 -0.26
CA ALA A 226 -6.40 9.19 -1.13
C ALA A 226 -6.39 8.20 -2.31
N THR A 227 -7.53 7.54 -2.50
CA THR A 227 -7.82 6.65 -3.64
C THR A 227 -9.02 7.21 -4.38
N ILE A 228 -8.86 7.53 -5.66
CA ILE A 228 -9.91 8.05 -6.52
C ILE A 228 -10.34 6.94 -7.49
N LEU A 229 -11.63 6.74 -7.62
CA LEU A 229 -12.26 5.85 -8.58
C LEU A 229 -12.93 6.70 -9.66
N VAL A 230 -12.56 6.50 -10.93
CA VAL A 230 -13.12 7.22 -12.06
C VAL A 230 -13.88 6.22 -12.92
N LYS A 231 -15.16 6.49 -13.16
CA LYS A 231 -16.01 5.72 -14.08
C LYS A 231 -15.95 6.32 -15.47
N GLU A 232 -16.27 5.52 -16.47
CA GLU A 232 -16.67 6.08 -17.77
C GLU A 232 -18.05 6.71 -17.65
N GLY A 233 -18.20 7.89 -18.24
CA GLY A 233 -19.47 8.57 -18.40
C GLY A 233 -20.41 7.88 -19.39
#